data_64253264574c5c60e7bd2072f86ca99c
#
_entry.id   64253264574c5c60e7bd2072f86ca99c
#
_cell.length_a   1.000
_cell.length_b   1.000
_cell.length_c   1.000
_cell.angle_alpha   90.00
_cell.angle_beta   90.00
_cell.angle_gamma   90.00
#
_symmetry.space_group_name_H-M   'P 1'
#
loop_
_entity.id
_entity.type
_entity.pdbx_description
1 polymer ?
#
loop_
_entity_poly.entity_id
_entity_poly.type
_entity_poly.pdbx_seq_one_letter_code
_entity_poly.pdbx_strand_id
1 'polypeptide(L)'
;MEFNKQNILNKVKAATQSTVVMDEGLRAYMLKVYNYMATGILLTGIIALISFKMSVVTDSSGAIAGFTSIGNALFFSGLKWVVMLAPLGIVFYMSFGINKMSAAKAQTVFWIFAALMGLSLSWILLIYTGASVARVFFITSATFGAMSIYGYTTKRDLTKLGSFLMMGLIGIIIASLVNIFLKSSMMYFIISILGVLIFVGLTAYDTQKIKNMYAASDSGELMGKKAVMGALTLYLDFINLFIMLLRLFGQRR
;
A
#
# COMPACT_ATOMS: atom_id res chain seq x y z
N MET A 1 -37.46 -6.60 44.65
CA MET A 1 -36.61 -7.46 43.81
C MET A 1 -36.70 -7.12 42.30
N GLU A 2 -37.83 -6.68 41.78
CA GLU A 2 -38.03 -6.33 40.35
C GLU A 2 -37.28 -5.08 39.89
N PHE A 3 -37.14 -4.06 40.73
CA PHE A 3 -36.44 -2.81 40.36
C PHE A 3 -34.95 -3.02 40.03
N ASN A 4 -34.32 -3.99 40.66
CA ASN A 4 -32.89 -4.35 40.42
C ASN A 4 -32.72 -5.12 39.10
N LYS A 5 -33.69 -5.94 38.73
CA LYS A 5 -33.71 -6.74 37.52
C LYS A 5 -33.86 -5.88 36.25
N GLN A 6 -34.71 -4.84 36.33
CA GLN A 6 -34.95 -3.88 35.26
C GLN A 6 -33.72 -2.99 35.00
N ASN A 7 -33.03 -2.55 36.04
CA ASN A 7 -31.79 -1.80 35.94
C ASN A 7 -30.63 -2.62 35.31
N ILE A 8 -30.54 -3.89 35.64
CA ILE A 8 -29.55 -4.80 35.03
C ILE A 8 -29.88 -5.02 33.55
N LEU A 9 -31.13 -5.25 33.19
CA LEU A 9 -31.58 -5.43 31.81
C LEU A 9 -31.33 -4.17 30.97
N ASN A 10 -31.58 -2.98 31.52
CA ASN A 10 -31.31 -1.73 30.81
C ASN A 10 -29.80 -1.49 30.62
N LYS A 11 -28.95 -1.81 31.60
CA LYS A 11 -27.49 -1.75 31.49
C LYS A 11 -26.97 -2.75 30.45
N VAL A 12 -27.47 -3.99 30.41
CA VAL A 12 -27.12 -5.00 29.42
C VAL A 12 -27.54 -4.55 28.02
N LYS A 13 -28.77 -4.05 27.83
CA LYS A 13 -29.24 -3.53 26.55
C LYS A 13 -28.40 -2.36 26.07
N ALA A 14 -28.08 -1.40 26.95
CA ALA A 14 -27.24 -0.25 26.60
C ALA A 14 -25.80 -0.70 26.22
N ALA A 15 -25.21 -1.64 26.95
CA ALA A 15 -23.89 -2.20 26.64
C ALA A 15 -23.89 -2.97 25.31
N THR A 16 -24.93 -3.77 25.03
CA THR A 16 -25.06 -4.51 23.77
C THR A 16 -25.24 -3.55 22.61
N GLN A 17 -26.07 -2.50 22.76
CA GLN A 17 -26.30 -1.51 21.72
C GLN A 17 -25.05 -0.68 21.43
N SER A 18 -24.26 -0.30 22.45
CA SER A 18 -22.99 0.40 22.27
C SER A 18 -21.94 -0.48 21.56
N THR A 19 -21.91 -1.77 21.84
CA THR A 19 -21.00 -2.72 21.18
C THR A 19 -21.35 -2.90 19.70
N VAL A 20 -22.64 -3.00 19.36
CA VAL A 20 -23.11 -3.12 17.97
C VAL A 20 -22.78 -1.86 17.17
N VAL A 21 -23.03 -0.68 17.72
CA VAL A 21 -22.72 0.61 17.06
C VAL A 21 -21.21 0.78 16.85
N MET A 22 -20.39 0.33 17.80
CA MET A 22 -18.94 0.38 17.68
C MET A 22 -18.43 -0.58 16.60
N ASP A 23 -19.05 -1.74 16.44
CA ASP A 23 -18.67 -2.73 15.42
C ASP A 23 -19.05 -2.25 14.00
N GLU A 24 -20.20 -1.62 13.81
CA GLU A 24 -20.64 -1.00 12.56
C GLU A 24 -19.73 0.17 12.17
N GLY A 25 -19.39 1.04 13.10
CA GLY A 25 -18.50 2.18 12.87
C GLY A 25 -17.09 1.74 12.49
N LEU A 26 -16.54 0.75 13.18
CA LEU A 26 -15.26 0.16 12.85
C LEU A 26 -15.26 -0.45 11.45
N ARG A 27 -16.32 -1.20 11.10
CA ARG A 27 -16.50 -1.77 9.78
C ARG A 27 -16.52 -0.70 8.69
N ALA A 28 -17.30 0.36 8.89
CA ALA A 28 -17.38 1.48 7.94
C ALA A 28 -16.02 2.18 7.76
N TYR A 29 -15.28 2.39 8.85
CA TYR A 29 -13.94 2.95 8.83
C TYR A 29 -12.97 2.07 8.04
N MET A 30 -12.90 0.77 8.31
CA MET A 30 -12.01 -0.16 7.60
C MET A 30 -12.38 -0.29 6.13
N LEU A 31 -13.67 -0.33 5.78
CA LEU A 31 -14.12 -0.29 4.40
C LEU A 31 -13.65 0.98 3.68
N LYS A 32 -13.66 2.14 4.35
CA LYS A 32 -13.16 3.39 3.81
C LYS A 32 -11.65 3.33 3.54
N VAL A 33 -10.88 2.74 4.46
CA VAL A 33 -9.43 2.51 4.30
C VAL A 33 -9.15 1.65 3.06
N TYR A 34 -9.82 0.49 2.95
CA TYR A 34 -9.62 -0.41 1.81
C TYR A 34 -10.10 0.19 0.49
N ASN A 35 -11.20 0.94 0.48
CA ASN A 35 -11.68 1.62 -0.73
C ASN A 35 -10.68 2.65 -1.23
N TYR A 36 -10.09 3.47 -0.36
CA TYR A 36 -9.03 4.40 -0.76
C TYR A 36 -7.81 3.65 -1.30
N MET A 37 -7.34 2.62 -0.59
CA MET A 37 -6.22 1.82 -1.03
C MET A 37 -6.46 1.18 -2.40
N ALA A 38 -7.58 0.47 -2.56
CA ALA A 38 -7.90 -0.26 -3.80
C ALA A 38 -8.05 0.69 -5.00
N THR A 39 -8.77 1.80 -4.81
CA THR A 39 -8.92 2.81 -5.87
C THR A 39 -7.60 3.52 -6.16
N GLY A 40 -6.74 3.75 -5.16
CA GLY A 40 -5.37 4.26 -5.36
C GLY A 40 -4.52 3.31 -6.19
N ILE A 41 -4.54 2.01 -5.90
CA ILE A 41 -3.83 0.98 -6.68
C ILE A 41 -4.37 0.93 -8.11
N LEU A 42 -5.70 0.99 -8.29
CA LEU A 42 -6.32 1.02 -9.61
C LEU A 42 -5.86 2.25 -10.42
N LEU A 43 -5.88 3.44 -9.83
CA LEU A 43 -5.38 4.67 -10.45
C LEU A 43 -3.91 4.53 -10.86
N THR A 44 -3.09 4.00 -9.96
CA THR A 44 -1.66 3.72 -10.23
C THR A 44 -1.48 2.80 -11.43
N GLY A 45 -2.24 1.71 -11.50
CA GLY A 45 -2.19 0.77 -12.61
C GLY A 45 -2.60 1.40 -13.94
N ILE A 46 -3.69 2.18 -13.96
CA ILE A 46 -4.17 2.90 -15.15
C ILE A 46 -3.11 3.90 -15.63
N ILE A 47 -2.57 4.72 -14.74
CA ILE A 47 -1.55 5.72 -15.09
C ILE A 47 -0.26 5.04 -15.57
N ALA A 48 0.17 3.94 -14.94
CA ALA A 48 1.33 3.19 -15.39
C ALA A 48 1.16 2.65 -16.81
N LEU A 49 -0.01 2.07 -17.13
CA LEU A 49 -0.32 1.56 -18.46
C LEU A 49 -0.39 2.65 -19.52
N ILE A 50 -1.06 3.77 -19.21
CA ILE A 50 -1.16 4.92 -20.13
C ILE A 50 0.23 5.49 -20.39
N SER A 51 1.00 5.74 -19.33
CA SER A 51 2.35 6.30 -19.43
C SER A 51 3.27 5.39 -20.23
N PHE A 52 3.20 4.07 -20.00
CA PHE A 52 3.97 3.10 -20.80
C PHE A 52 3.57 3.15 -22.28
N LYS A 53 2.26 3.07 -22.61
CA LYS A 53 1.78 3.10 -24.00
C LYS A 53 2.16 4.39 -24.72
N MET A 54 2.14 5.53 -24.02
CA MET A 54 2.54 6.82 -24.62
C MET A 54 4.06 6.94 -24.78
N SER A 55 4.84 6.12 -24.09
CA SER A 55 6.30 6.21 -24.04
C SER A 55 7.01 5.29 -25.05
N VAL A 56 6.34 4.24 -25.54
CA VAL A 56 6.95 3.24 -26.41
C VAL A 56 6.33 3.24 -27.81
N VAL A 57 7.15 2.95 -28.81
CA VAL A 57 6.73 2.60 -30.17
C VAL A 57 6.86 1.11 -30.32
N THR A 58 5.78 0.42 -30.68
CA THR A 58 5.77 -1.03 -30.90
C THR A 58 5.76 -1.35 -32.39
N ASP A 59 6.43 -2.42 -32.78
CA ASP A 59 6.38 -2.97 -34.14
C ASP A 59 5.10 -3.82 -34.36
N SER A 60 4.98 -4.39 -35.55
CA SER A 60 3.86 -5.26 -35.95
C SER A 60 3.75 -6.55 -35.12
N SER A 61 4.82 -6.97 -34.45
CA SER A 61 4.85 -8.13 -33.55
C SER A 61 4.48 -7.78 -32.09
N GLY A 62 4.32 -6.47 -31.78
CA GLY A 62 4.09 -5.97 -30.43
C GLY A 62 5.36 -5.84 -29.59
N ALA A 63 6.55 -6.01 -30.20
CA ALA A 63 7.81 -5.75 -29.53
C ALA A 63 8.11 -4.25 -29.48
N ILE A 64 8.90 -3.81 -28.49
CA ILE A 64 9.30 -2.40 -28.36
C ILE A 64 10.35 -2.10 -29.44
N ALA A 65 9.97 -1.32 -30.46
CA ALA A 65 10.85 -0.88 -31.54
C ALA A 65 11.60 0.42 -31.20
N GLY A 66 11.08 1.20 -30.24
CA GLY A 66 11.70 2.48 -29.88
C GLY A 66 10.94 3.23 -28.81
N PHE A 67 11.34 4.46 -28.57
CA PHE A 67 10.73 5.35 -27.59
C PHE A 67 10.25 6.64 -28.24
N THR A 68 9.11 7.13 -27.78
CA THR A 68 8.62 8.46 -28.16
C THR A 68 9.43 9.55 -27.45
N SER A 69 9.22 10.81 -27.80
CA SER A 69 9.79 11.96 -27.07
C SER A 69 9.42 11.94 -25.58
N ILE A 70 8.18 11.51 -25.25
CA ILE A 70 7.70 11.34 -23.87
C ILE A 70 8.50 10.21 -23.18
N GLY A 71 8.68 9.08 -23.85
CA GLY A 71 9.44 7.94 -23.32
C GLY A 71 10.90 8.29 -23.05
N ASN A 72 11.54 9.02 -23.98
CA ASN A 72 12.90 9.51 -23.79
C ASN A 72 13.00 10.45 -22.58
N ALA A 73 12.05 11.39 -22.44
CA ALA A 73 12.01 12.28 -21.29
C ALA A 73 11.79 11.52 -19.97
N LEU A 74 10.83 10.59 -19.94
CA LEU A 74 10.42 9.90 -18.73
C LEU A 74 11.46 8.85 -18.24
N PHE A 75 12.09 8.13 -19.17
CA PHE A 75 12.95 6.97 -18.85
C PHE A 75 14.46 7.24 -18.95
N PHE A 76 14.87 8.18 -19.79
CA PHE A 76 16.30 8.35 -20.09
C PHE A 76 16.84 9.73 -19.75
N SER A 77 15.99 10.73 -19.50
CA SER A 77 16.43 12.06 -19.07
C SER A 77 16.63 12.16 -17.55
N GLY A 78 17.10 13.33 -17.08
CA GLY A 78 17.16 13.65 -15.65
C GLY A 78 15.80 13.62 -14.96
N LEU A 79 14.69 13.77 -15.70
CA LEU A 79 13.31 13.72 -15.18
C LEU A 79 12.98 12.38 -14.51
N LYS A 80 13.59 11.27 -14.95
CA LYS A 80 13.40 9.96 -14.34
C LYS A 80 13.64 9.96 -12.83
N TRP A 81 14.65 10.68 -12.36
CA TRP A 81 14.97 10.77 -10.94
C TRP A 81 13.88 11.52 -10.16
N VAL A 82 13.36 12.60 -10.75
CA VAL A 82 12.25 13.34 -10.16
C VAL A 82 11.02 12.44 -10.04
N VAL A 83 10.65 11.73 -11.12
CA VAL A 83 9.49 10.84 -11.14
C VAL A 83 9.65 9.67 -10.17
N MET A 84 10.85 9.11 -10.03
CA MET A 84 11.12 8.03 -9.09
C MET A 84 11.08 8.48 -7.62
N LEU A 85 11.53 9.70 -7.32
CA LEU A 85 11.64 10.19 -5.95
C LEU A 85 10.41 11.00 -5.49
N ALA A 86 9.62 11.55 -6.42
CA ALA A 86 8.44 12.35 -6.08
C ALA A 86 7.42 11.62 -5.18
N PRO A 87 7.08 10.34 -5.41
CA PRO A 87 6.19 9.62 -4.51
C PRO A 87 6.71 9.58 -3.07
N LEU A 88 8.01 9.34 -2.89
CA LEU A 88 8.65 9.34 -1.58
C LEU A 88 8.53 10.70 -0.89
N GLY A 89 8.75 11.79 -1.63
CA GLY A 89 8.56 13.15 -1.12
C GLY A 89 7.14 13.39 -0.63
N ILE A 90 6.12 12.89 -1.36
CA ILE A 90 4.71 13.00 -0.93
C ILE A 90 4.42 12.16 0.31
N VAL A 91 4.99 10.96 0.44
CA VAL A 91 4.86 10.15 1.66
C VAL A 91 5.37 10.93 2.87
N PHE A 92 6.55 11.53 2.78
CA PHE A 92 7.08 12.37 3.87
C PHE A 92 6.19 13.60 4.12
N TYR A 93 5.75 14.30 3.07
CA TYR A 93 4.85 15.44 3.20
C TYR A 93 3.55 15.08 3.92
N MET A 94 2.94 13.92 3.59
CA MET A 94 1.75 13.44 4.28
C MET A 94 2.05 13.04 5.73
N SER A 95 3.12 12.28 5.96
CA SER A 95 3.47 11.77 7.29
C SER A 95 3.73 12.89 8.30
N PHE A 96 4.45 13.94 7.90
CA PHE A 96 4.74 15.07 8.79
C PHE A 96 3.64 16.13 8.81
N GLY A 97 2.87 16.25 7.71
CA GLY A 97 1.90 17.32 7.53
C GLY A 97 0.45 16.97 7.87
N ILE A 98 0.12 15.70 8.08
CA ILE A 98 -1.28 15.24 8.23
C ILE A 98 -2.08 15.98 9.31
N ASN A 99 -1.43 16.34 10.42
CA ASN A 99 -2.09 17.06 11.51
C ASN A 99 -2.56 18.46 11.10
N LYS A 100 -1.85 19.09 10.14
CA LYS A 100 -2.13 20.44 9.62
C LYS A 100 -3.02 20.43 8.36
N MET A 101 -3.34 19.27 7.82
CA MET A 101 -4.19 19.11 6.64
C MET A 101 -5.65 18.88 7.05
N SER A 102 -6.58 19.30 6.20
CA SER A 102 -7.96 18.79 6.26
C SER A 102 -8.02 17.36 5.68
N ALA A 103 -9.07 16.61 6.03
CA ALA A 103 -9.29 15.27 5.47
C ALA A 103 -9.42 15.32 3.93
N ALA A 104 -10.08 16.33 3.39
CA ALA A 104 -10.19 16.56 1.95
C ALA A 104 -8.82 16.80 1.30
N LYS A 105 -7.97 17.64 1.93
CA LYS A 105 -6.61 17.87 1.44
C LYS A 105 -5.75 16.61 1.49
N ALA A 106 -5.81 15.85 2.58
CA ALA A 106 -5.11 14.58 2.71
C ALA A 106 -5.52 13.59 1.60
N GLN A 107 -6.82 13.51 1.31
CA GLN A 107 -7.37 12.69 0.23
C GLN A 107 -6.84 13.13 -1.15
N THR A 108 -6.85 14.43 -1.45
CA THR A 108 -6.31 14.96 -2.71
C THR A 108 -4.83 14.64 -2.87
N VAL A 109 -4.03 14.82 -1.81
CA VAL A 109 -2.59 14.49 -1.83
C VAL A 109 -2.37 12.99 -2.03
N PHE A 110 -3.22 12.13 -1.45
CA PHE A 110 -3.18 10.68 -1.68
C PHE A 110 -3.44 10.33 -3.16
N TRP A 111 -4.38 10.99 -3.83
CA TRP A 111 -4.62 10.76 -5.26
C TRP A 111 -3.45 11.22 -6.14
N ILE A 112 -2.84 12.38 -5.81
CA ILE A 112 -1.62 12.85 -6.49
C ILE A 112 -0.48 11.85 -6.28
N PHE A 113 -0.32 11.34 -5.06
CA PHE A 113 0.64 10.28 -4.75
C PHE A 113 0.42 9.03 -5.62
N ALA A 114 -0.82 8.51 -5.68
CA ALA A 114 -1.15 7.34 -6.48
C ALA A 114 -0.87 7.55 -7.98
N ALA A 115 -1.15 8.74 -8.51
CA ALA A 115 -0.85 9.10 -9.89
C ALA A 115 0.67 9.13 -10.16
N LEU A 116 1.44 9.79 -9.29
CA LEU A 116 2.91 9.84 -9.41
C LEU A 116 3.55 8.45 -9.25
N MET A 117 3.00 7.62 -8.36
CA MET A 117 3.43 6.23 -8.24
C MET A 117 3.16 5.47 -9.54
N GLY A 118 2.05 5.71 -10.22
CA GLY A 118 1.76 5.14 -11.54
C GLY A 118 2.80 5.54 -12.59
N LEU A 119 3.16 6.82 -12.66
CA LEU A 119 4.24 7.28 -13.54
C LEU A 119 5.56 6.58 -13.21
N SER A 120 5.90 6.50 -11.92
CA SER A 120 7.13 5.83 -11.45
C SER A 120 7.13 4.34 -11.78
N LEU A 121 6.01 3.64 -11.61
CA LEU A 121 5.91 2.20 -11.87
C LEU A 121 5.75 1.83 -13.35
N SER A 122 5.53 2.80 -14.25
CA SER A 122 5.50 2.55 -15.70
C SER A 122 6.78 1.91 -16.22
N TRP A 123 7.91 2.15 -15.56
CA TRP A 123 9.20 1.49 -15.81
C TRP A 123 9.15 -0.04 -15.68
N ILE A 124 8.30 -0.55 -14.80
CA ILE A 124 8.13 -2.01 -14.61
C ILE A 124 7.67 -2.68 -15.91
N LEU A 125 6.82 -2.01 -16.69
CA LEU A 125 6.30 -2.52 -17.96
C LEU A 125 7.34 -2.54 -19.09
N LEU A 126 8.47 -1.84 -18.94
CA LEU A 126 9.63 -1.97 -19.82
C LEU A 126 10.42 -3.24 -19.54
N ILE A 127 10.53 -3.62 -18.26
CA ILE A 127 11.37 -4.73 -17.81
C ILE A 127 10.64 -6.06 -17.89
N TYR A 128 9.35 -6.08 -17.53
CA TYR A 128 8.56 -7.29 -17.40
C TYR A 128 7.44 -7.35 -18.43
N THR A 129 7.07 -8.57 -18.83
CA THR A 129 5.94 -8.78 -19.73
C THR A 129 4.61 -8.43 -19.04
N GLY A 130 3.66 -7.86 -19.77
CA GLY A 130 2.36 -7.48 -19.22
C GLY A 130 1.60 -8.66 -18.60
N ALA A 131 1.68 -9.84 -19.22
CA ALA A 131 1.08 -11.08 -18.69
C ALA A 131 1.67 -11.47 -17.35
N SER A 132 2.98 -11.31 -17.17
CA SER A 132 3.69 -11.59 -15.93
C SER A 132 3.31 -10.59 -14.83
N VAL A 133 3.25 -9.30 -15.18
CA VAL A 133 2.82 -8.23 -14.26
C VAL A 133 1.40 -8.51 -13.75
N ALA A 134 0.46 -8.86 -14.64
CA ALA A 134 -0.91 -9.20 -14.26
C ALA A 134 -0.97 -10.43 -13.36
N ARG A 135 -0.25 -11.51 -13.69
CA ARG A 135 -0.20 -12.74 -12.88
C ARG A 135 0.30 -12.43 -11.45
N VAL A 136 1.40 -11.72 -11.34
CA VAL A 136 1.99 -11.36 -10.03
C VAL A 136 1.07 -10.42 -9.26
N PHE A 137 0.37 -9.50 -9.94
CA PHE A 137 -0.62 -8.64 -9.30
C PHE A 137 -1.73 -9.45 -8.61
N PHE A 138 -2.27 -10.49 -9.27
CA PHE A 138 -3.29 -11.35 -8.65
C PHE A 138 -2.72 -12.18 -7.50
N ILE A 139 -1.49 -12.71 -7.60
CA ILE A 139 -0.83 -13.41 -6.49
C ILE A 139 -0.65 -12.46 -5.30
N THR A 140 -0.18 -11.23 -5.56
CA THR A 140 -0.03 -10.20 -4.52
C THR A 140 -1.37 -9.89 -3.85
N SER A 141 -2.43 -9.71 -4.65
CA SER A 141 -3.77 -9.40 -4.15
C SER A 141 -4.32 -10.50 -3.25
N ALA A 142 -4.13 -11.77 -3.64
CA ALA A 142 -4.56 -12.92 -2.83
C ALA A 142 -3.77 -13.01 -1.52
N THR A 143 -2.43 -12.87 -1.58
CA THR A 143 -1.56 -12.91 -0.40
C THR A 143 -1.86 -11.76 0.55
N PHE A 144 -1.95 -10.54 0.02
CA PHE A 144 -2.30 -9.34 0.78
C PHE A 144 -3.67 -9.48 1.44
N GLY A 145 -4.70 -9.92 0.69
CA GLY A 145 -6.05 -10.12 1.20
C GLY A 145 -6.09 -11.12 2.35
N ALA A 146 -5.41 -12.27 2.21
CA ALA A 146 -5.33 -13.28 3.25
C ALA A 146 -4.68 -12.74 4.53
N MET A 147 -3.55 -12.03 4.41
CA MET A 147 -2.83 -11.47 5.56
C MET A 147 -3.57 -10.31 6.19
N SER A 148 -4.28 -9.52 5.40
CA SER A 148 -5.14 -8.44 5.87
C SER A 148 -6.33 -8.99 6.68
N ILE A 149 -6.99 -10.05 6.21
CA ILE A 149 -8.05 -10.74 6.97
C ILE A 149 -7.48 -11.30 8.29
N TYR A 150 -6.30 -11.93 8.25
CA TYR A 150 -5.64 -12.41 9.46
C TYR A 150 -5.36 -11.26 10.44
N GLY A 151 -4.77 -10.15 9.99
CA GLY A 151 -4.51 -8.98 10.84
C GLY A 151 -5.78 -8.36 11.44
N TYR A 152 -6.88 -8.34 10.67
CA TYR A 152 -8.18 -7.83 11.13
C TYR A 152 -8.83 -8.74 12.19
N THR A 153 -8.73 -10.07 12.03
CA THR A 153 -9.48 -11.04 12.85
C THR A 153 -8.69 -11.60 14.02
N THR A 154 -7.36 -11.60 13.96
CA THR A 154 -6.52 -12.18 15.02
C THR A 154 -6.72 -11.47 16.36
N LYS A 155 -6.76 -12.29 17.43
CA LYS A 155 -6.77 -11.80 18.82
C LYS A 155 -5.36 -11.66 19.41
N ARG A 156 -4.32 -12.14 18.70
CA ARG A 156 -2.93 -11.99 19.12
C ARG A 156 -2.48 -10.56 18.88
N ASP A 157 -1.78 -9.98 19.84
CA ASP A 157 -1.11 -8.69 19.65
C ASP A 157 0.11 -8.86 18.73
N LEU A 158 0.07 -8.22 17.57
CA LEU A 158 1.15 -8.26 16.57
C LEU A 158 2.22 -7.18 16.77
N THR A 159 2.14 -6.35 17.82
CA THR A 159 3.04 -5.21 18.02
C THR A 159 4.51 -5.62 18.09
N LYS A 160 4.83 -6.71 18.81
CA LYS A 160 6.21 -7.23 18.90
C LYS A 160 6.70 -7.73 17.54
N LEU A 161 5.84 -8.42 16.79
CA LEU A 161 6.14 -8.88 15.43
C LEU A 161 6.36 -7.68 14.49
N GLY A 162 5.48 -6.68 14.55
CA GLY A 162 5.61 -5.45 13.76
C GLY A 162 6.94 -4.73 14.02
N SER A 163 7.35 -4.58 15.28
CA SER A 163 8.64 -3.98 15.63
C SER A 163 9.82 -4.75 15.04
N PHE A 164 9.79 -6.08 15.09
CA PHE A 164 10.81 -6.93 14.49
C PHE A 164 10.85 -6.78 12.96
N LEU A 165 9.68 -6.78 12.31
CA LEU A 165 9.58 -6.64 10.86
C LEU A 165 10.03 -5.25 10.39
N MET A 166 9.77 -4.19 11.16
CA MET A 166 10.27 -2.84 10.88
C MET A 166 11.81 -2.77 10.94
N MET A 167 12.44 -3.46 11.89
CA MET A 167 13.91 -3.59 11.90
C MET A 167 14.41 -4.35 10.67
N GLY A 168 13.73 -5.43 10.29
CA GLY A 168 14.01 -6.16 9.07
C GLY A 168 13.86 -5.30 7.81
N LEU A 169 12.83 -4.45 7.75
CA LEU A 169 12.62 -3.50 6.66
C LEU A 169 13.80 -2.53 6.52
N ILE A 170 14.26 -1.96 7.62
CA ILE A 170 15.46 -1.09 7.62
C ILE A 170 16.67 -1.88 7.09
N GLY A 171 16.84 -3.12 7.55
CA GLY A 171 17.92 -4.01 7.09
C GLY A 171 17.91 -4.25 5.58
N ILE A 172 16.74 -4.57 5.00
CA ILE A 172 16.66 -4.78 3.53
C ILE A 172 16.81 -3.48 2.74
N ILE A 173 16.44 -2.32 3.29
CA ILE A 173 16.70 -1.03 2.65
C ILE A 173 18.21 -0.79 2.59
N ILE A 174 18.92 -0.96 3.69
CA ILE A 174 20.39 -0.83 3.73
C ILE A 174 21.05 -1.82 2.78
N ALA A 175 20.65 -3.10 2.83
CA ALA A 175 21.16 -4.13 1.93
C ALA A 175 20.90 -3.79 0.44
N SER A 176 19.74 -3.20 0.13
CA SER A 176 19.40 -2.76 -1.23
C SER A 176 20.30 -1.62 -1.69
N LEU A 177 20.59 -0.64 -0.82
CA LEU A 177 21.51 0.46 -1.11
C LEU A 177 22.94 -0.07 -1.37
N VAL A 178 23.42 -0.98 -0.52
CA VAL A 178 24.72 -1.63 -0.70
C VAL A 178 24.75 -2.41 -2.02
N ASN A 179 23.65 -3.10 -2.37
CA ASN A 179 23.60 -3.90 -3.61
C ASN A 179 23.58 -3.07 -4.90
N ILE A 180 23.23 -1.77 -4.83
CA ILE A 180 23.38 -0.86 -5.98
C ILE A 180 24.85 -0.78 -6.41
N PHE A 181 25.79 -0.81 -5.47
CA PHE A 181 27.22 -0.78 -5.74
C PHE A 181 27.78 -2.17 -6.05
N LEU A 182 27.37 -3.20 -5.31
CA LEU A 182 27.86 -4.58 -5.48
C LEU A 182 27.29 -5.27 -6.72
N LYS A 183 26.10 -4.89 -7.18
CA LYS A 183 25.39 -5.48 -8.34
C LYS A 183 25.28 -7.01 -8.27
N SER A 184 25.21 -7.57 -7.05
CA SER A 184 25.13 -9.01 -6.82
C SER A 184 23.72 -9.54 -7.09
N SER A 185 23.60 -10.49 -8.02
CA SER A 185 22.34 -11.17 -8.33
C SER A 185 21.84 -12.03 -7.16
N MET A 186 22.77 -12.66 -6.41
CA MET A 186 22.43 -13.44 -5.21
C MET A 186 21.86 -12.55 -4.12
N MET A 187 22.48 -11.40 -3.85
CA MET A 187 21.96 -10.44 -2.86
C MET A 187 20.60 -9.90 -3.29
N TYR A 188 20.41 -9.60 -4.58
CA TYR A 188 19.11 -9.18 -5.11
C TYR A 188 18.02 -10.22 -4.87
N PHE A 189 18.32 -11.52 -5.06
CA PHE A 189 17.41 -12.63 -4.82
C PHE A 189 17.07 -12.77 -3.32
N ILE A 190 18.08 -12.76 -2.44
CA ILE A 190 17.90 -12.84 -0.98
C ILE A 190 17.05 -11.67 -0.47
N ILE A 191 17.36 -10.43 -0.87
CA ILE A 191 16.58 -9.25 -0.52
C ILE A 191 15.11 -9.40 -0.94
N SER A 192 14.86 -9.98 -2.11
CA SER A 192 13.51 -10.16 -2.61
C SER A 192 12.73 -11.19 -1.79
N ILE A 193 13.34 -12.31 -1.38
CA ILE A 193 12.71 -13.31 -0.51
C ILE A 193 12.40 -12.71 0.87
N LEU A 194 13.40 -12.09 1.50
CA LEU A 194 13.23 -11.45 2.81
C LEU A 194 12.19 -10.33 2.74
N GLY A 195 12.18 -9.56 1.65
CA GLY A 195 11.17 -8.51 1.43
C GLY A 195 9.76 -9.07 1.37
N VAL A 196 9.52 -10.18 0.66
CA VAL A 196 8.21 -10.84 0.65
C VAL A 196 7.78 -11.22 2.06
N LEU A 197 8.64 -11.89 2.84
CA LEU A 197 8.31 -12.31 4.21
C LEU A 197 8.00 -11.11 5.11
N ILE A 198 8.79 -10.04 5.01
CA ILE A 198 8.60 -8.82 5.79
C ILE A 198 7.28 -8.15 5.42
N PHE A 199 6.99 -7.91 4.13
CA PHE A 199 5.77 -7.21 3.74
C PHE A 199 4.50 -8.04 3.93
N VAL A 200 4.57 -9.37 3.84
CA VAL A 200 3.48 -10.27 4.25
C VAL A 200 3.15 -10.10 5.74
N GLY A 201 4.17 -10.07 6.59
CA GLY A 201 3.97 -9.86 8.01
C GLY A 201 3.52 -8.42 8.36
N LEU A 202 4.10 -7.40 7.70
CA LEU A 202 3.71 -6.00 7.87
C LEU A 202 2.25 -5.77 7.46
N THR A 203 1.77 -6.39 6.39
CA THR A 203 0.36 -6.31 5.98
C THR A 203 -0.58 -6.70 7.12
N ALA A 204 -0.29 -7.80 7.84
CA ALA A 204 -1.10 -8.22 8.99
C ALA A 204 -0.98 -7.25 10.17
N TYR A 205 0.24 -6.84 10.51
CA TYR A 205 0.49 -5.90 11.59
C TYR A 205 -0.16 -4.54 11.34
N ASP A 206 0.04 -3.96 10.15
CA ASP A 206 -0.49 -2.64 9.84
C ASP A 206 -2.02 -2.66 9.71
N THR A 207 -2.61 -3.74 9.21
CA THR A 207 -4.07 -3.93 9.28
C THR A 207 -4.58 -3.92 10.72
N GLN A 208 -3.94 -4.64 11.63
CA GLN A 208 -4.30 -4.64 13.05
C GLN A 208 -4.11 -3.26 13.68
N LYS A 209 -3.00 -2.61 13.40
CA LYS A 209 -2.68 -1.25 13.87
C LYS A 209 -3.74 -0.25 13.41
N ILE A 210 -4.12 -0.26 12.13
CA ILE A 210 -5.14 0.63 11.57
C ILE A 210 -6.50 0.36 12.20
N LYS A 211 -6.88 -0.91 12.37
CA LYS A 211 -8.09 -1.29 13.10
C LYS A 211 -8.11 -0.70 14.51
N ASN A 212 -6.99 -0.78 15.24
CA ASN A 212 -6.86 -0.28 16.60
C ASN A 212 -6.80 1.26 16.70
N MET A 213 -6.56 1.97 15.58
CA MET A 213 -6.63 3.43 15.52
C MET A 213 -8.07 3.97 15.50
N TYR A 214 -9.06 3.13 15.24
CA TYR A 214 -10.46 3.54 15.25
C TYR A 214 -10.90 3.92 16.68
N ALA A 215 -11.56 5.07 16.81
CA ALA A 215 -12.25 5.46 18.03
C ALA A 215 -13.61 6.05 17.65
N ALA A 216 -14.69 5.54 18.28
CA ALA A 216 -16.05 6.00 17.99
C ALA A 216 -16.27 7.48 18.35
N SER A 217 -15.42 8.03 19.24
CA SER A 217 -15.42 9.45 19.64
C SER A 217 -14.72 10.38 18.65
N ASP A 218 -14.05 9.86 17.61
CA ASP A 218 -13.37 10.70 16.64
C ASP A 218 -14.36 11.54 15.85
N SER A 219 -13.98 12.80 15.59
CA SER A 219 -14.71 13.62 14.64
C SER A 219 -14.60 13.02 13.23
N GLY A 220 -15.60 13.31 12.37
CA GLY A 220 -15.56 12.86 10.97
C GLY A 220 -14.28 13.31 10.22
N GLU A 221 -13.76 14.48 10.59
CA GLU A 221 -12.51 15.03 10.07
C GLU A 221 -11.30 14.17 10.48
N LEU A 222 -11.18 13.83 11.78
CA LEU A 222 -10.09 13.00 12.28
C LEU A 222 -10.15 11.58 11.73
N MET A 223 -11.35 10.99 11.69
CA MET A 223 -11.59 9.68 11.10
C MET A 223 -11.22 9.65 9.60
N GLY A 224 -11.53 10.73 8.85
CA GLY A 224 -11.13 10.88 7.46
C GLY A 224 -9.62 10.87 7.28
N LYS A 225 -8.88 11.64 8.09
CA LYS A 225 -7.40 11.65 8.08
C LYS A 225 -6.81 10.29 8.41
N LYS A 226 -7.32 9.63 9.47
CA LYS A 226 -6.88 8.28 9.86
C LYS A 226 -7.12 7.27 8.74
N ALA A 227 -8.28 7.34 8.05
CA ALA A 227 -8.59 6.46 6.94
C ALA A 227 -7.64 6.65 5.75
N VAL A 228 -7.32 7.90 5.39
CA VAL A 228 -6.37 8.19 4.29
C VAL A 228 -4.95 7.72 4.65
N MET A 229 -4.49 7.97 5.88
CA MET A 229 -3.16 7.50 6.31
C MET A 229 -3.09 5.97 6.41
N GLY A 230 -4.15 5.32 6.90
CA GLY A 230 -4.26 3.87 6.88
C GLY A 230 -4.22 3.31 5.47
N ALA A 231 -4.94 3.93 4.53
CA ALA A 231 -4.92 3.56 3.13
C ALA A 231 -3.52 3.73 2.50
N LEU A 232 -2.81 4.81 2.82
CA LEU A 232 -1.43 5.03 2.36
C LEU A 232 -0.49 3.93 2.88
N THR A 233 -0.60 3.56 4.16
CA THR A 233 0.21 2.50 4.76
C THR A 233 -0.02 1.16 4.05
N LEU A 234 -1.28 0.72 3.93
CA LEU A 234 -1.61 -0.55 3.26
C LEU A 234 -1.28 -0.52 1.76
N TYR A 235 -1.40 0.64 1.11
CA TYR A 235 -0.99 0.82 -0.27
C TYR A 235 0.52 0.59 -0.44
N LEU A 236 1.34 1.14 0.46
CA LEU A 236 2.79 0.96 0.44
C LEU A 236 3.17 -0.51 0.69
N ASP A 237 2.51 -1.20 1.62
CA ASP A 237 2.71 -2.63 1.85
C ASP A 237 2.40 -3.44 0.59
N PHE A 238 1.26 -3.15 -0.05
CA PHE A 238 0.85 -3.83 -1.28
C PHE A 238 1.85 -3.63 -2.41
N ILE A 239 2.24 -2.39 -2.70
CA ILE A 239 3.16 -2.08 -3.80
C ILE A 239 4.55 -2.69 -3.55
N ASN A 240 5.04 -2.64 -2.32
CA ASN A 240 6.33 -3.24 -1.99
C ASN A 240 6.27 -4.77 -2.09
N LEU A 241 5.21 -5.41 -1.58
CA LEU A 241 4.99 -6.85 -1.75
C LEU A 241 4.92 -7.23 -3.23
N PHE A 242 4.18 -6.46 -4.04
CA PHE A 242 4.07 -6.65 -5.48
C PHE A 242 5.44 -6.56 -6.17
N ILE A 243 6.25 -5.55 -5.85
CA ILE A 243 7.59 -5.40 -6.44
C ILE A 243 8.50 -6.56 -6.05
N MET A 244 8.48 -7.01 -4.79
CA MET A 244 9.29 -8.15 -4.33
C MET A 244 8.86 -9.45 -5.00
N LEU A 245 7.56 -9.72 -5.11
CA LEU A 245 7.04 -10.88 -5.83
C LEU A 245 7.34 -10.81 -7.34
N LEU A 246 7.26 -9.62 -7.94
CA LEU A 246 7.58 -9.43 -9.34
C LEU A 246 9.08 -9.68 -9.63
N ARG A 247 9.95 -9.33 -8.70
CA ARG A 247 11.37 -9.66 -8.78
C ARG A 247 11.68 -11.16 -8.77
N LEU A 248 10.85 -11.93 -8.03
CA LEU A 248 11.02 -13.39 -7.90
C LEU A 248 10.35 -14.17 -9.03
N PHE A 249 9.15 -13.78 -9.43
CA PHE A 249 8.29 -14.54 -10.33
C PHE A 249 8.02 -13.85 -11.66
N GLY A 250 8.49 -12.63 -11.82
CA GLY A 250 8.30 -11.84 -13.04
C GLY A 250 9.13 -12.35 -14.20
N GLN A 251 8.50 -12.53 -15.36
CA GLN A 251 9.16 -12.85 -16.60
C GLN A 251 9.63 -11.56 -17.27
N ARG A 252 10.93 -11.40 -17.40
CA ARG A 252 11.53 -10.25 -18.10
C ARG A 252 11.29 -10.36 -19.60
N ARG A 253 11.21 -9.22 -20.27
CA ARG A 253 11.14 -9.11 -21.72
C ARG A 253 12.47 -9.50 -22.35
#